data_382347c76c4d477b06e20f72d6dbcde3
#
_entry.id   382347c76c4d477b06e20f72d6dbcde3
#
_cell.length_a   1.000
_cell.length_b   1.000
_cell.length_c   1.000
_cell.angle_alpha   90.00
_cell.angle_beta   90.00
_cell.angle_gamma   90.00
#
_symmetry.space_group_name_H-M   'P 1'
#
loop_
_entity.id
_entity.type
_entity.pdbx_description
1 polymer ?
#
loop_
_entity_poly.entity_id
_entity_poly.type
_entity_poly.pdbx_seq_one_letter_code
_entity_poly.pdbx_strand_id
1 'polypeptide(L)'
;MPQKSHPATSVVCQLRAGMGFKRGTCVTFDLWETLLMDEPEKDLLRREVRCEGLHQALSHFSVELSLTDLLKGYDESVGFLQASWRRNQDVPTIEQIRYIVNVASKGTVNIPESRRAVEELQEAYTAPALTIPPVLNNDASFTLESMRNRSYKLGLISNTGRTPGRVLRKLLNKLSILDHFDATIFSDEIGWLKPDRRIFMAAADGLKVEPADVIHIGDDPERDVWGAKQAGMRAILFDYEVPKDFKEQRGSLFALGRATRSIPDSEIKPDGRITSLREALNMIDSLEPV
;
A
#
# COMPACT_ATOMS: atom_id res chain seq x y z
N MET A 1 36.33 -57.55 19.49
CA MET A 1 36.58 -56.18 19.94
C MET A 1 35.60 -55.26 19.25
N PRO A 2 34.63 -54.65 19.93
CA PRO A 2 33.68 -53.74 19.33
C PRO A 2 34.21 -52.32 19.38
N GLN A 3 34.11 -51.61 18.25
CA GLN A 3 34.41 -50.20 18.12
C GLN A 3 33.33 -49.35 18.77
N LYS A 4 33.74 -48.40 19.58
CA LYS A 4 32.90 -47.43 20.24
C LYS A 4 32.41 -46.36 19.25
N SER A 5 31.09 -46.21 19.09
CA SER A 5 30.44 -45.09 18.47
C SER A 5 30.39 -43.90 19.41
N HIS A 6 30.87 -42.76 18.95
CA HIS A 6 30.72 -41.46 19.68
C HIS A 6 29.37 -40.82 19.36
N PRO A 7 28.62 -40.33 20.34
CA PRO A 7 27.48 -39.49 20.13
C PRO A 7 27.89 -38.01 20.22
N ALA A 8 28.01 -37.32 19.11
CA ALA A 8 28.21 -35.89 19.07
C ALA A 8 27.35 -35.28 17.96
N THR A 9 26.03 -35.20 18.16
CA THR A 9 25.13 -34.35 17.36
C THR A 9 23.76 -34.28 18.04
N SER A 10 23.63 -33.66 19.22
CA SER A 10 22.30 -33.36 19.77
C SER A 10 22.25 -32.17 20.73
N VAL A 11 23.25 -31.30 20.78
CA VAL A 11 23.26 -30.16 21.71
C VAL A 11 22.96 -28.81 21.02
N VAL A 12 22.97 -28.72 19.69
CA VAL A 12 22.75 -27.47 18.95
C VAL A 12 21.26 -27.21 18.59
N CYS A 13 20.39 -28.22 18.75
CA CYS A 13 18.98 -28.09 18.38
C CYS A 13 18.04 -27.71 19.54
N GLN A 14 18.52 -27.60 20.77
CA GLN A 14 17.69 -27.31 21.95
C GLN A 14 17.80 -25.86 22.48
N LEU A 15 18.57 -24.97 21.86
CA LEU A 15 18.73 -23.59 22.32
C LEU A 15 17.94 -22.54 21.50
N ARG A 16 17.04 -22.96 20.61
CA ARG A 16 16.13 -22.02 19.88
C ARG A 16 14.65 -22.15 20.23
N ALA A 17 14.27 -22.96 21.19
CA ALA A 17 12.90 -23.13 21.64
C ALA A 17 12.64 -22.40 22.96
N GLY A 18 12.97 -21.11 23.05
CA GLY A 18 12.83 -20.40 24.33
C GLY A 18 12.83 -18.87 24.26
N MET A 19 12.89 -18.28 23.05
CA MET A 19 12.56 -16.86 22.90
C MET A 19 11.14 -16.78 22.34
N GLY A 20 10.13 -16.91 23.20
CA GLY A 20 8.78 -16.47 22.88
C GLY A 20 8.87 -15.00 22.50
N PHE A 21 8.55 -14.68 21.25
CA PHE A 21 8.37 -13.28 20.86
C PHE A 21 7.34 -12.68 21.84
N LYS A 22 7.68 -11.57 22.49
CA LYS A 22 6.70 -10.82 23.27
C LYS A 22 5.54 -10.47 22.31
N ARG A 23 4.29 -10.73 22.73
CA ARG A 23 3.13 -10.27 21.98
C ARG A 23 3.30 -8.77 21.74
N GLY A 24 3.20 -8.33 20.46
CA GLY A 24 3.34 -6.91 20.11
C GLY A 24 4.69 -6.48 19.52
N THR A 25 5.60 -7.40 19.19
CA THR A 25 6.89 -7.06 18.57
C THR A 25 6.83 -6.87 17.04
N CYS A 26 5.66 -6.91 16.44
CA CYS A 26 5.46 -6.75 15.00
C CYS A 26 4.48 -5.63 14.72
N VAL A 27 4.88 -4.67 13.89
CA VAL A 27 4.05 -3.53 13.49
C VAL A 27 3.97 -3.46 11.98
N THR A 28 2.76 -3.29 11.47
CA THR A 28 2.54 -3.01 10.05
C THR A 28 1.95 -1.62 9.88
N PHE A 29 2.37 -0.95 8.82
CA PHE A 29 1.89 0.39 8.47
C PHE A 29 1.12 0.38 7.16
N ASP A 30 0.10 1.21 7.07
CA ASP A 30 -0.37 1.71 5.80
C ASP A 30 0.64 2.69 5.20
N LEU A 31 0.51 2.96 3.90
CA LEU A 31 1.42 3.84 3.17
C LEU A 31 0.84 5.23 2.96
N TRP A 32 -0.29 5.32 2.25
CA TRP A 32 -0.89 6.57 1.83
C TRP A 32 -1.64 7.23 2.97
N GLU A 33 -1.45 8.55 3.15
CA GLU A 33 -2.04 9.32 4.27
C GLU A 33 -1.61 8.81 5.67
N THR A 34 -0.61 7.93 5.70
CA THR A 34 0.03 7.46 6.93
C THR A 34 1.54 7.76 6.91
N LEU A 35 2.29 7.06 6.07
CA LEU A 35 3.73 7.32 5.90
C LEU A 35 4.01 8.31 4.78
N LEU A 36 3.18 8.34 3.75
CA LEU A 36 3.25 9.29 2.63
C LEU A 36 2.00 10.16 2.63
N MET A 37 2.22 11.48 2.65
CA MET A 37 1.17 12.48 2.58
C MET A 37 1.08 12.98 1.14
N ASP A 38 -0.11 12.92 0.55
CA ASP A 38 -0.30 13.42 -0.81
C ASP A 38 -0.84 14.86 -0.79
N GLU A 39 -0.55 15.60 -1.83
CA GLU A 39 -1.02 16.97 -2.04
C GLU A 39 -1.94 16.98 -3.26
N PRO A 40 -3.12 17.59 -3.17
CA PRO A 40 -4.11 17.60 -4.25
C PRO A 40 -3.57 18.11 -5.57
N GLU A 41 -2.77 19.17 -5.53
CA GLU A 41 -2.17 19.77 -6.72
C GLU A 41 -1.22 18.78 -7.40
N LYS A 42 -0.50 17.98 -6.62
CA LYS A 42 0.38 16.93 -7.15
C LYS A 42 -0.40 15.79 -7.79
N ASP A 43 -1.56 15.42 -7.26
CA ASP A 43 -2.39 14.37 -7.86
C ASP A 43 -2.93 14.81 -9.23
N LEU A 44 -3.39 16.06 -9.34
CA LEU A 44 -3.81 16.65 -10.62
C LEU A 44 -2.65 16.70 -11.62
N LEU A 45 -1.49 17.15 -11.18
CA LEU A 45 -0.30 17.21 -12.05
C LEU A 45 0.13 15.80 -12.50
N ARG A 46 0.11 14.81 -11.61
CA ARG A 46 0.39 13.41 -12.00
C ARG A 46 -0.62 12.87 -13.02
N ARG A 47 -1.89 13.26 -12.93
CA ARG A 47 -2.92 12.90 -13.92
C ARG A 47 -2.53 13.41 -15.31
N GLU A 48 -2.16 14.67 -15.41
CA GLU A 48 -1.75 15.30 -16.69
C GLU A 48 -0.51 14.60 -17.26
N VAL A 49 0.56 14.49 -16.47
CA VAL A 49 1.82 13.86 -16.90
C VAL A 49 1.65 12.37 -17.25
N ARG A 50 0.74 11.64 -16.59
CA ARG A 50 0.39 10.26 -16.99
C ARG A 50 -0.23 10.20 -18.37
N CYS A 51 -1.17 11.10 -18.66
CA CYS A 51 -1.83 11.15 -19.96
C CYS A 51 -0.89 11.62 -21.06
N GLU A 52 -0.02 12.58 -20.80
CA GLU A 52 1.03 13.00 -21.72
C GLU A 52 2.01 11.85 -22.02
N GLY A 53 2.46 11.15 -21.00
CA GLY A 53 3.32 9.97 -21.16
C GLY A 53 2.65 8.87 -21.97
N LEU A 54 1.36 8.58 -21.70
CA LEU A 54 0.60 7.62 -22.50
C LEU A 54 0.45 8.07 -23.95
N HIS A 55 0.16 9.36 -24.20
CA HIS A 55 0.05 9.91 -25.53
C HIS A 55 1.34 9.70 -26.32
N GLN A 56 2.50 10.03 -25.74
CA GLN A 56 3.81 9.83 -26.36
C GLN A 56 4.11 8.34 -26.60
N ALA A 57 3.90 7.50 -25.60
CA ALA A 57 4.18 6.06 -25.71
C ALA A 57 3.27 5.37 -26.76
N LEU A 58 2.00 5.75 -26.86
CA LEU A 58 1.08 5.24 -27.88
C LEU A 58 1.49 5.62 -29.30
N SER A 59 1.95 6.87 -29.50
CA SER A 59 2.41 7.33 -30.81
C SER A 59 3.64 6.58 -31.34
N HIS A 60 4.53 6.10 -30.45
CA HIS A 60 5.65 5.22 -30.85
C HIS A 60 5.17 3.89 -31.48
N PHE A 61 3.94 3.50 -31.24
CA PHE A 61 3.32 2.29 -31.81
C PHE A 61 2.24 2.62 -32.83
N SER A 62 2.27 3.84 -33.43
CA SER A 62 1.32 4.30 -34.44
C SER A 62 -0.14 4.30 -33.95
N VAL A 63 -0.35 4.53 -32.67
CA VAL A 63 -1.67 4.74 -32.07
C VAL A 63 -1.84 6.23 -31.78
N GLU A 64 -2.66 6.89 -32.59
CA GLU A 64 -2.89 8.34 -32.49
C GLU A 64 -4.18 8.62 -31.74
N LEU A 65 -4.07 9.14 -30.53
CA LEU A 65 -5.19 9.57 -29.69
C LEU A 65 -4.89 10.98 -29.16
N SER A 66 -5.90 11.84 -29.09
CA SER A 66 -5.67 13.18 -28.54
C SER A 66 -5.44 13.14 -27.04
N LEU A 67 -4.63 14.06 -26.52
CA LEU A 67 -4.43 14.21 -25.07
C LEU A 67 -5.76 14.46 -24.33
N THR A 68 -6.65 15.25 -24.94
CA THR A 68 -7.99 15.53 -24.40
C THR A 68 -8.82 14.26 -24.21
N ASP A 69 -8.79 13.35 -25.20
CA ASP A 69 -9.55 12.09 -25.11
C ASP A 69 -8.93 11.14 -24.07
N LEU A 70 -7.57 11.12 -23.97
CA LEU A 70 -6.88 10.34 -22.92
C LEU A 70 -7.18 10.87 -21.51
N LEU A 71 -7.21 12.18 -21.31
CA LEU A 71 -7.60 12.80 -20.05
C LEU A 71 -9.04 12.44 -19.69
N LYS A 72 -9.95 12.48 -20.66
CA LYS A 72 -11.34 12.03 -20.46
C LYS A 72 -11.39 10.55 -20.07
N GLY A 73 -10.68 9.68 -20.79
CA GLY A 73 -10.60 8.26 -20.48
C GLY A 73 -10.02 7.99 -19.08
N TYR A 74 -9.03 8.78 -18.68
CA TYR A 74 -8.47 8.72 -17.33
C TYR A 74 -9.52 9.06 -16.26
N ASP A 75 -10.29 10.13 -16.44
CA ASP A 75 -11.33 10.54 -15.50
C ASP A 75 -12.45 9.49 -15.41
N GLU A 76 -12.89 8.96 -16.54
CA GLU A 76 -13.89 7.90 -16.56
C GLU A 76 -13.39 6.57 -15.94
N SER A 77 -12.08 6.31 -16.00
CA SER A 77 -11.49 5.11 -15.40
C SER A 77 -11.64 5.06 -13.87
N VAL A 78 -11.93 6.18 -13.22
CA VAL A 78 -12.20 6.23 -11.78
C VAL A 78 -13.39 5.34 -11.43
N GLY A 79 -14.49 5.42 -12.19
CA GLY A 79 -15.68 4.58 -12.00
C GLY A 79 -15.38 3.09 -12.20
N PHE A 80 -14.52 2.76 -13.17
CA PHE A 80 -14.06 1.39 -13.42
C PHE A 80 -13.26 0.85 -12.22
N LEU A 81 -12.32 1.62 -11.70
CA LEU A 81 -11.56 1.24 -10.51
C LEU A 81 -12.45 1.06 -9.29
N GLN A 82 -13.38 2.00 -9.04
CA GLN A 82 -14.32 1.89 -7.93
C GLN A 82 -15.20 0.64 -8.00
N ALA A 83 -15.64 0.24 -9.18
CA ALA A 83 -16.43 -0.97 -9.35
C ALA A 83 -15.65 -2.24 -8.95
N SER A 84 -14.33 -2.28 -9.18
CA SER A 84 -13.47 -3.37 -8.73
C SER A 84 -13.19 -3.29 -7.23
N TRP A 85 -12.92 -2.09 -6.71
CA TRP A 85 -12.62 -1.86 -5.29
C TRP A 85 -13.79 -2.17 -4.36
N ARG A 86 -15.04 -2.00 -4.80
CA ARG A 86 -16.22 -2.49 -4.06
C ARG A 86 -16.21 -4.00 -3.84
N ARG A 87 -15.44 -4.74 -4.61
CA ARG A 87 -15.22 -6.18 -4.45
C ARG A 87 -13.87 -6.50 -3.80
N ASN A 88 -13.19 -5.49 -3.28
CA ASN A 88 -11.84 -5.55 -2.71
C ASN A 88 -10.80 -6.16 -3.68
N GLN A 89 -11.00 -5.98 -4.99
CA GLN A 89 -10.10 -6.46 -6.03
C GLN A 89 -9.30 -5.31 -6.62
N ASP A 90 -7.98 -5.50 -6.74
CA ASP A 90 -7.14 -4.54 -7.43
C ASP A 90 -7.22 -4.72 -8.95
N VAL A 91 -6.91 -3.65 -9.67
CA VAL A 91 -6.91 -3.63 -11.13
C VAL A 91 -5.46 -3.45 -11.60
N PRO A 92 -4.89 -4.45 -12.32
CA PRO A 92 -3.55 -4.35 -12.86
C PRO A 92 -3.37 -3.08 -13.71
N THR A 93 -2.20 -2.45 -13.62
CA THR A 93 -1.91 -1.19 -14.31
C THR A 93 -2.21 -1.25 -15.80
N ILE A 94 -1.93 -2.39 -16.46
CA ILE A 94 -2.18 -2.54 -17.89
C ILE A 94 -3.69 -2.52 -18.21
N GLU A 95 -4.54 -3.07 -17.33
CA GLU A 95 -5.99 -3.04 -17.52
C GLU A 95 -6.57 -1.64 -17.30
N GLN A 96 -5.96 -0.85 -16.42
CA GLN A 96 -6.28 0.57 -16.28
C GLN A 96 -5.97 1.33 -17.58
N ILE A 97 -4.80 1.09 -18.18
CA ILE A 97 -4.39 1.69 -19.45
C ILE A 97 -5.33 1.24 -20.59
N ARG A 98 -5.65 -0.05 -20.66
CA ARG A 98 -6.62 -0.58 -21.65
C ARG A 98 -7.97 0.12 -21.57
N TYR A 99 -8.47 0.30 -20.36
CA TYR A 99 -9.73 1.01 -20.16
C TYR A 99 -9.63 2.47 -20.64
N ILE A 100 -8.57 3.19 -20.26
CA ILE A 100 -8.36 4.58 -20.68
C ILE A 100 -8.32 4.71 -22.20
N VAL A 101 -7.53 3.85 -22.87
CA VAL A 101 -7.40 3.85 -24.34
C VAL A 101 -8.74 3.47 -25.01
N ASN A 102 -9.46 2.49 -24.48
CA ASN A 102 -10.77 2.10 -25.00
C ASN A 102 -11.78 3.25 -24.95
N VAL A 103 -11.84 3.98 -23.83
CA VAL A 103 -12.71 5.17 -23.72
C VAL A 103 -12.25 6.28 -24.67
N ALA A 104 -10.95 6.60 -24.68
CA ALA A 104 -10.37 7.65 -25.51
C ALA A 104 -10.61 7.40 -27.01
N SER A 105 -10.55 6.15 -27.44
CA SER A 105 -10.77 5.74 -28.83
C SER A 105 -12.22 5.42 -29.18
N LYS A 106 -13.15 5.52 -28.23
CA LYS A 106 -14.55 5.06 -28.38
C LYS A 106 -14.65 3.59 -28.81
N GLY A 107 -13.74 2.76 -28.31
CA GLY A 107 -13.70 1.33 -28.62
C GLY A 107 -13.09 0.96 -29.97
N THR A 108 -12.52 1.89 -30.71
CA THR A 108 -11.96 1.63 -32.05
C THR A 108 -10.52 1.18 -32.07
N VAL A 109 -9.78 1.34 -30.95
CA VAL A 109 -8.35 1.03 -30.83
C VAL A 109 -8.07 0.11 -29.64
N ASN A 110 -7.23 -0.89 -29.88
CA ASN A 110 -6.64 -1.70 -28.82
C ASN A 110 -5.21 -1.28 -28.59
N ILE A 111 -4.72 -1.39 -27.36
CA ILE A 111 -3.30 -1.19 -27.08
C ILE A 111 -2.46 -2.28 -27.76
N PRO A 112 -1.25 -1.97 -28.22
CA PRO A 112 -0.34 -2.96 -28.76
C PRO A 112 0.03 -4.01 -27.68
N GLU A 113 0.00 -5.31 -28.06
CA GLU A 113 0.20 -6.43 -27.11
C GLU A 113 1.67 -6.90 -27.03
N SER A 114 2.57 -6.32 -27.82
CA SER A 114 3.99 -6.69 -27.73
C SER A 114 4.52 -6.37 -26.32
N ARG A 115 5.40 -7.23 -25.83
CA ARG A 115 6.02 -7.04 -24.50
C ARG A 115 6.61 -5.65 -24.34
N ARG A 116 7.31 -5.17 -25.39
CA ARG A 116 7.92 -3.83 -25.42
C ARG A 116 6.85 -2.74 -25.24
N ALA A 117 5.73 -2.82 -25.96
CA ALA A 117 4.68 -1.82 -25.87
C ALA A 117 4.03 -1.81 -24.48
N VAL A 118 3.73 -2.98 -23.93
CA VAL A 118 3.15 -3.11 -22.59
C VAL A 118 4.08 -2.51 -21.52
N GLU A 119 5.39 -2.83 -21.59
CA GLU A 119 6.39 -2.29 -20.67
C GLU A 119 6.50 -0.77 -20.79
N GLU A 120 6.58 -0.23 -22.02
CA GLU A 120 6.71 1.20 -22.27
C GLU A 120 5.46 1.99 -21.81
N LEU A 121 4.27 1.49 -22.11
CA LEU A 121 3.01 2.09 -21.65
C LEU A 121 2.89 2.09 -20.12
N GLN A 122 3.23 0.97 -19.47
CA GLN A 122 3.22 0.90 -18.02
C GLN A 122 4.26 1.82 -17.39
N GLU A 123 5.44 1.96 -17.99
CA GLU A 123 6.47 2.84 -17.48
C GLU A 123 6.04 4.31 -17.61
N ALA A 124 5.53 4.73 -18.76
CA ALA A 124 4.99 6.06 -18.97
C ALA A 124 3.87 6.40 -17.98
N TYR A 125 2.94 5.47 -17.78
CA TYR A 125 1.81 5.66 -16.88
C TYR A 125 2.21 5.76 -15.40
N THR A 126 3.26 5.07 -14.98
CA THR A 126 3.64 4.99 -13.56
C THR A 126 4.78 5.95 -13.17
N ALA A 127 5.56 6.45 -14.14
CA ALA A 127 6.68 7.35 -13.91
C ALA A 127 6.35 8.60 -13.07
N PRO A 128 5.16 9.22 -13.19
CA PRO A 128 4.82 10.42 -12.41
C PRO A 128 4.88 10.24 -10.90
N ALA A 129 4.70 9.04 -10.39
CA ALA A 129 4.87 8.78 -8.95
C ALA A 129 6.31 9.01 -8.45
N LEU A 130 7.30 8.92 -9.36
CA LEU A 130 8.71 9.14 -9.04
C LEU A 130 9.20 10.55 -9.38
N THR A 131 8.60 11.22 -10.36
CA THR A 131 8.95 12.58 -10.80
C THR A 131 8.20 13.66 -10.04
N ILE A 132 6.99 13.34 -9.57
CA ILE A 132 6.12 14.19 -8.76
C ILE A 132 5.76 13.41 -7.49
N PRO A 133 6.73 13.16 -6.59
CA PRO A 133 6.51 12.29 -5.45
C PRO A 133 5.59 12.94 -4.40
N PRO A 134 4.84 12.11 -3.65
CA PRO A 134 4.21 12.56 -2.41
C PRO A 134 5.28 12.98 -1.39
N VAL A 135 4.85 13.59 -0.30
CA VAL A 135 5.73 14.02 0.79
C VAL A 135 5.79 12.92 1.84
N LEU A 136 6.98 12.63 2.35
CA LEU A 136 7.13 11.74 3.50
C LEU A 136 6.54 12.43 4.73
N ASN A 137 5.73 11.72 5.51
CA ASN A 137 5.27 12.22 6.81
C ASN A 137 6.49 12.58 7.69
N ASN A 138 6.45 13.77 8.28
CA ASN A 138 7.58 14.33 9.03
C ASN A 138 8.07 13.43 10.17
N ASP A 139 7.18 12.61 10.72
CA ASP A 139 7.49 11.71 11.83
C ASP A 139 7.84 10.28 11.37
N ALA A 140 7.67 9.95 10.08
CA ALA A 140 7.81 8.59 9.58
C ALA A 140 9.22 8.01 9.82
N SER A 141 10.26 8.71 9.37
CA SER A 141 11.64 8.22 9.53
C SER A 141 12.01 7.99 11.00
N PHE A 142 11.69 8.97 11.85
CA PHE A 142 11.95 8.86 13.30
C PHE A 142 11.22 7.67 13.93
N THR A 143 9.96 7.47 13.57
CA THR A 143 9.12 6.40 14.11
C THR A 143 9.64 5.02 13.67
N LEU A 144 9.91 4.85 12.37
CA LEU A 144 10.44 3.60 11.83
C LEU A 144 11.79 3.25 12.44
N GLU A 145 12.71 4.22 12.51
CA GLU A 145 14.01 4.03 13.13
C GLU A 145 13.90 3.67 14.62
N SER A 146 13.04 4.38 15.36
CA SER A 146 12.82 4.13 16.78
C SER A 146 12.26 2.73 17.04
N MET A 147 11.36 2.24 16.17
CA MET A 147 10.85 0.86 16.25
C MET A 147 11.93 -0.17 15.91
N ARG A 148 12.74 0.07 14.88
CA ARG A 148 13.88 -0.82 14.55
C ARG A 148 14.89 -0.90 15.70
N ASN A 149 15.19 0.22 16.34
CA ASN A 149 16.09 0.27 17.52
C ASN A 149 15.54 -0.53 18.71
N ARG A 150 14.22 -0.70 18.80
CA ARG A 150 13.54 -1.59 19.78
C ARG A 150 13.35 -3.01 19.26
N SER A 151 13.95 -3.38 18.12
CA SER A 151 13.89 -4.70 17.50
C SER A 151 12.48 -5.14 17.05
N TYR A 152 11.57 -4.21 16.76
CA TYR A 152 10.30 -4.53 16.10
C TYR A 152 10.52 -5.04 14.69
N LYS A 153 9.76 -6.06 14.29
CA LYS A 153 9.59 -6.40 12.88
C LYS A 153 8.61 -5.41 12.26
N LEU A 154 8.97 -4.88 11.11
CA LEU A 154 8.13 -3.90 10.42
C LEU A 154 7.62 -4.43 9.09
N GLY A 155 6.34 -4.22 8.83
CA GLY A 155 5.70 -4.51 7.55
C GLY A 155 5.01 -3.29 6.97
N LEU A 156 4.81 -3.30 5.66
CA LEU A 156 4.04 -2.32 4.93
C LEU A 156 2.88 -3.01 4.22
N ILE A 157 1.66 -2.46 4.33
CA ILE A 157 0.46 -2.96 3.65
C ILE A 157 -0.20 -1.81 2.92
N SER A 158 -0.18 -1.82 1.58
CA SER A 158 -0.70 -0.70 0.80
C SER A 158 -1.66 -1.11 -0.30
N ASN A 159 -2.77 -0.39 -0.41
CA ASN A 159 -3.59 -0.36 -1.61
C ASN A 159 -2.90 0.54 -2.64
N THR A 160 -2.55 -0.01 -3.80
CA THR A 160 -1.62 0.66 -4.74
C THR A 160 -2.30 1.66 -5.67
N GLY A 161 -3.58 1.49 -5.97
CA GLY A 161 -4.31 2.37 -6.87
C GLY A 161 -3.70 2.43 -8.28
N ARG A 162 -3.11 3.56 -8.64
CA ARG A 162 -2.48 3.78 -9.96
C ARG A 162 -0.97 3.58 -9.98
N THR A 163 -0.37 3.33 -8.82
CA THR A 163 1.08 3.19 -8.68
C THR A 163 1.41 1.81 -8.13
N PRO A 164 1.88 0.87 -8.95
CA PRO A 164 2.11 -0.51 -8.54
C PRO A 164 3.25 -0.64 -7.55
N GLY A 165 3.25 -1.72 -6.77
CA GLY A 165 4.21 -2.01 -5.70
C GLY A 165 5.68 -1.92 -6.16
N ARG A 166 5.98 -2.38 -7.39
CA ARG A 166 7.33 -2.25 -7.98
C ARG A 166 7.83 -0.80 -8.08
N VAL A 167 6.92 0.16 -8.31
CA VAL A 167 7.25 1.58 -8.39
C VAL A 167 7.26 2.22 -7.01
N LEU A 168 6.34 1.80 -6.14
CA LEU A 168 6.33 2.23 -4.74
C LEU A 168 7.60 1.83 -4.00
N ARG A 169 8.16 0.63 -4.24
CA ARG A 169 9.48 0.26 -3.68
C ARG A 169 10.60 1.19 -4.14
N LYS A 170 10.61 1.59 -5.43
CA LYS A 170 11.58 2.59 -5.92
C LYS A 170 11.42 3.93 -5.21
N LEU A 171 10.18 4.36 -4.98
CA LEU A 171 9.88 5.58 -4.24
C LEU A 171 10.34 5.50 -2.79
N LEU A 172 10.00 4.42 -2.09
CA LEU A 172 10.39 4.19 -0.69
C LEU A 172 11.92 4.13 -0.52
N ASN A 173 12.61 3.53 -1.50
CA ASN A 173 14.08 3.52 -1.53
C ASN A 173 14.65 4.94 -1.72
N LYS A 174 14.06 5.73 -2.64
CA LYS A 174 14.45 7.14 -2.83
C LYS A 174 14.23 7.99 -1.59
N LEU A 175 13.21 7.66 -0.79
CA LEU A 175 12.91 8.30 0.49
C LEU A 175 13.70 7.71 1.67
N SER A 176 14.57 6.71 1.42
CA SER A 176 15.41 6.05 2.42
C SER A 176 14.64 5.37 3.55
N ILE A 177 13.41 4.88 3.28
CA ILE A 177 12.61 4.18 4.28
C ILE A 177 12.33 2.72 3.92
N LEU A 178 12.67 2.25 2.71
CA LEU A 178 12.39 0.88 2.28
C LEU A 178 13.07 -0.17 3.19
N ASP A 179 14.32 0.07 3.55
CA ASP A 179 15.16 -0.88 4.32
C ASP A 179 14.71 -1.05 5.79
N HIS A 180 13.78 -0.23 6.25
CA HIS A 180 13.15 -0.44 7.55
C HIS A 180 12.17 -1.61 7.57
N PHE A 181 11.64 -2.03 6.42
CA PHE A 181 10.59 -3.05 6.34
C PHE A 181 11.15 -4.44 6.09
N ASP A 182 10.74 -5.40 6.93
CA ASP A 182 11.03 -6.83 6.75
C ASP A 182 10.09 -7.46 5.69
N ALA A 183 8.92 -6.86 5.46
CA ALA A 183 7.96 -7.26 4.43
C ALA A 183 7.20 -6.04 3.87
N THR A 184 6.98 -6.03 2.55
CA THR A 184 6.15 -5.02 1.88
C THR A 184 5.09 -5.71 1.02
N ILE A 185 3.83 -5.48 1.34
CA ILE A 185 2.67 -6.11 0.71
C ILE A 185 1.88 -5.05 -0.04
N PHE A 186 1.72 -5.27 -1.34
CA PHE A 186 1.02 -4.37 -2.24
C PHE A 186 -0.16 -5.07 -2.89
N SER A 187 -1.30 -4.38 -2.98
CA SER A 187 -2.55 -4.97 -3.47
C SER A 187 -2.47 -5.46 -4.91
N ASP A 188 -1.72 -4.77 -5.78
CA ASP A 188 -1.52 -5.17 -7.17
C ASP A 188 -0.76 -6.49 -7.33
N GLU A 189 0.08 -6.87 -6.35
CA GLU A 189 0.87 -8.10 -6.37
C GLU A 189 0.07 -9.31 -5.89
N ILE A 190 -0.90 -9.10 -4.99
CA ILE A 190 -1.74 -10.17 -4.44
C ILE A 190 -3.18 -10.16 -4.95
N GLY A 191 -3.58 -9.11 -5.68
CA GLY A 191 -4.91 -8.97 -6.30
C GLY A 191 -6.02 -8.54 -5.34
N TRP A 192 -5.73 -8.31 -4.05
CA TRP A 192 -6.73 -7.95 -3.04
C TRP A 192 -6.36 -6.66 -2.32
N LEU A 193 -7.39 -5.81 -2.14
CA LEU A 193 -7.29 -4.53 -1.44
C LEU A 193 -7.70 -4.67 0.03
N LYS A 194 -7.14 -3.86 0.91
CA LYS A 194 -7.74 -3.58 2.22
C LYS A 194 -9.18 -3.06 1.98
N PRO A 195 -10.18 -3.50 2.75
CA PRO A 195 -10.10 -4.21 4.03
C PRO A 195 -10.13 -5.75 3.92
N ASP A 196 -9.91 -6.36 2.76
CA ASP A 196 -9.93 -7.81 2.65
C ASP A 196 -8.85 -8.46 3.54
N ARG A 197 -9.26 -9.45 4.34
CA ARG A 197 -8.36 -10.12 5.28
C ARG A 197 -7.12 -10.74 4.63
N ARG A 198 -7.21 -11.11 3.34
CA ARG A 198 -6.12 -11.78 2.61
C ARG A 198 -4.85 -10.93 2.50
N ILE A 199 -4.99 -9.60 2.39
CA ILE A 199 -3.82 -8.72 2.33
C ILE A 199 -3.09 -8.64 3.68
N PHE A 200 -3.82 -8.66 4.79
CA PHE A 200 -3.26 -8.68 6.14
C PHE A 200 -2.62 -10.03 6.47
N MET A 201 -3.26 -11.13 6.05
CA MET A 201 -2.68 -12.47 6.21
C MET A 201 -1.37 -12.59 5.43
N ALA A 202 -1.31 -12.09 4.19
CA ALA A 202 -0.08 -12.06 3.41
C ALA A 202 1.05 -11.29 4.13
N ALA A 203 0.72 -10.23 4.87
CA ALA A 203 1.69 -9.49 5.67
C ALA A 203 2.20 -10.31 6.87
N ALA A 204 1.31 -10.98 7.60
CA ALA A 204 1.68 -11.86 8.71
C ALA A 204 2.59 -13.01 8.22
N ASP A 205 2.24 -13.64 7.09
CA ASP A 205 3.04 -14.70 6.47
C ASP A 205 4.43 -14.17 6.05
N GLY A 206 4.49 -13.01 5.39
CA GLY A 206 5.75 -12.37 4.99
C GLY A 206 6.67 -12.04 6.18
N LEU A 207 6.08 -11.63 7.30
CA LEU A 207 6.78 -11.35 8.56
C LEU A 207 7.06 -12.61 9.39
N LYS A 208 6.46 -13.76 9.04
CA LYS A 208 6.56 -15.03 9.75
C LYS A 208 6.11 -14.90 11.21
N VAL A 209 4.91 -14.37 11.40
CA VAL A 209 4.26 -14.17 12.70
C VAL A 209 2.78 -14.52 12.62
N GLU A 210 2.16 -14.79 13.78
CA GLU A 210 0.71 -14.93 13.83
C GLU A 210 0.03 -13.54 13.75
N PRO A 211 -1.15 -13.42 13.14
CA PRO A 211 -1.86 -12.14 13.05
C PRO A 211 -2.09 -11.49 14.42
N ALA A 212 -2.34 -12.28 15.46
CA ALA A 212 -2.55 -11.79 16.84
C ALA A 212 -1.31 -11.08 17.42
N ASP A 213 -0.13 -11.30 16.86
CA ASP A 213 1.13 -10.67 17.28
C ASP A 213 1.43 -9.39 16.49
N VAL A 214 0.54 -8.99 15.57
CA VAL A 214 0.69 -7.81 14.71
C VAL A 214 -0.20 -6.67 15.21
N ILE A 215 0.37 -5.46 15.23
CA ILE A 215 -0.37 -4.20 15.37
C ILE A 215 -0.30 -3.47 14.04
N HIS A 216 -1.44 -3.20 13.42
CA HIS A 216 -1.53 -2.40 12.19
C HIS A 216 -1.80 -0.93 12.52
N ILE A 217 -1.11 -0.01 11.85
CA ILE A 217 -1.27 1.44 12.00
C ILE A 217 -1.65 2.01 10.63
N GLY A 218 -2.78 2.68 10.55
CA GLY A 218 -3.25 3.32 9.32
C GLY A 218 -4.32 4.36 9.57
N ASP A 219 -4.65 5.14 8.53
CA ASP A 219 -5.53 6.32 8.64
C ASP A 219 -7.00 6.03 8.31
N ASP A 220 -7.29 4.95 7.58
CA ASP A 220 -8.65 4.64 7.16
C ASP A 220 -9.35 3.68 8.14
N PRO A 221 -10.45 4.15 8.82
CA PRO A 221 -11.16 3.31 9.78
C PRO A 221 -11.64 1.98 9.21
N GLU A 222 -12.18 1.93 7.99
CA GLU A 222 -12.68 0.68 7.40
C GLU A 222 -11.53 -0.17 6.85
N ARG A 223 -10.65 0.43 6.04
CA ARG A 223 -9.58 -0.32 5.36
C ARG A 223 -8.52 -0.82 6.30
N ASP A 224 -8.06 0.03 7.23
CA ASP A 224 -6.97 -0.29 8.12
C ASP A 224 -7.47 -0.90 9.43
N VAL A 225 -8.37 -0.20 10.13
CA VAL A 225 -8.79 -0.65 11.46
C VAL A 225 -9.69 -1.88 11.36
N TRP A 226 -10.83 -1.76 10.67
CA TRP A 226 -11.76 -2.88 10.57
C TRP A 226 -11.12 -4.06 9.83
N GLY A 227 -10.41 -3.81 8.72
CA GLY A 227 -9.74 -4.85 7.95
C GLY A 227 -8.70 -5.64 8.75
N ALA A 228 -7.82 -4.96 9.48
CA ALA A 228 -6.83 -5.60 10.35
C ALA A 228 -7.49 -6.42 11.48
N LYS A 229 -8.56 -5.89 12.09
CA LYS A 229 -9.33 -6.60 13.13
C LYS A 229 -9.98 -7.86 12.56
N GLN A 230 -10.52 -7.84 11.34
CA GLN A 230 -11.08 -9.04 10.69
C GLN A 230 -10.00 -10.11 10.39
N ALA A 231 -8.76 -9.71 10.26
CA ALA A 231 -7.63 -10.63 10.12
C ALA A 231 -7.10 -11.18 11.47
N GLY A 232 -7.60 -10.66 12.59
CA GLY A 232 -7.16 -11.06 13.94
C GLY A 232 -6.00 -10.22 14.48
N MET A 233 -5.64 -9.13 13.81
CA MET A 233 -4.62 -8.17 14.26
C MET A 233 -5.22 -7.16 15.25
N ARG A 234 -4.36 -6.49 16.01
CA ARG A 234 -4.70 -5.23 16.68
C ARG A 234 -4.56 -4.07 15.69
N ALA A 235 -5.26 -2.97 15.94
CA ALA A 235 -5.24 -1.83 15.04
C ALA A 235 -5.23 -0.50 15.81
N ILE A 236 -4.32 0.39 15.42
CA ILE A 236 -4.23 1.78 15.87
C ILE A 236 -4.67 2.67 14.72
N LEU A 237 -5.66 3.52 14.96
CA LEU A 237 -6.07 4.54 14.00
C LEU A 237 -5.12 5.75 14.08
N PHE A 238 -4.51 6.08 12.94
CA PHE A 238 -3.80 7.34 12.76
C PHE A 238 -4.82 8.40 12.33
N ASP A 239 -5.31 9.16 13.32
CA ASP A 239 -6.40 10.14 13.17
C ASP A 239 -5.82 11.54 13.06
N TYR A 240 -5.12 11.82 11.95
CA TYR A 240 -4.56 13.14 11.70
C TYR A 240 -5.61 14.09 11.11
N GLU A 241 -5.46 15.39 11.38
CA GLU A 241 -6.32 16.40 10.77
C GLU A 241 -6.05 16.51 9.27
N VAL A 242 -6.94 15.93 8.48
CA VAL A 242 -6.91 16.12 7.02
C VAL A 242 -7.36 17.55 6.72
N PRO A 243 -6.56 18.36 6.01
CA PRO A 243 -6.95 19.69 5.59
C PRO A 243 -8.31 19.67 4.87
N LYS A 244 -9.17 20.66 5.13
CA LYS A 244 -10.54 20.71 4.60
C LYS A 244 -10.56 20.64 3.07
N ASP A 245 -9.61 21.27 2.42
CA ASP A 245 -9.46 21.33 0.97
C ASP A 245 -9.22 19.94 0.36
N PHE A 246 -8.62 19.04 1.11
CA PHE A 246 -8.41 17.64 0.73
C PHE A 246 -9.70 16.82 0.73
N LYS A 247 -10.62 17.13 1.66
CA LYS A 247 -11.91 16.41 1.78
C LYS A 247 -12.88 16.77 0.66
N GLU A 248 -12.72 17.94 0.06
CA GLU A 248 -13.66 18.51 -0.92
C GLU A 248 -13.22 18.30 -2.38
N GLN A 249 -11.98 17.89 -2.64
CA GLN A 249 -11.52 17.69 -4.02
C GLN A 249 -12.17 16.47 -4.67
N ARG A 250 -13.13 16.75 -5.54
CA ARG A 250 -13.77 15.76 -6.40
C ARG A 250 -12.73 15.22 -7.39
N GLY A 251 -12.49 13.91 -7.34
CA GLY A 251 -11.67 13.20 -8.34
C GLY A 251 -10.36 12.60 -7.86
N SER A 252 -9.89 12.92 -6.66
CA SER A 252 -8.79 12.19 -6.03
C SER A 252 -9.23 10.75 -5.75
N LEU A 253 -8.40 9.76 -6.11
CA LEU A 253 -8.66 8.35 -5.79
C LEU A 253 -8.80 8.13 -4.27
N PHE A 254 -8.13 8.94 -3.47
CA PHE A 254 -8.21 8.91 -2.00
C PHE A 254 -9.56 9.40 -1.49
N ALA A 255 -10.03 10.54 -1.99
CA ALA A 255 -11.36 11.05 -1.62
C ALA A 255 -12.47 10.06 -2.03
N LEU A 256 -12.34 9.45 -3.20
CA LEU A 256 -13.27 8.45 -3.71
C LEU A 256 -13.21 7.13 -2.93
N GLY A 257 -12.02 6.74 -2.50
CA GLY A 257 -11.83 5.59 -1.63
C GLY A 257 -12.57 5.74 -0.30
N ARG A 258 -12.48 6.91 0.32
CA ARG A 258 -13.19 7.23 1.58
C ARG A 258 -14.71 7.33 1.40
N ALA A 259 -15.18 7.78 0.24
CA ALA A 259 -16.60 7.88 -0.07
C ALA A 259 -17.31 6.53 -0.28
N THR A 260 -16.57 5.42 -0.33
CA THR A 260 -17.11 4.06 -0.55
C THR A 260 -17.18 3.22 0.71
N ARG A 261 -17.10 3.82 1.91
CA ARG A 261 -17.23 3.07 3.18
C ARG A 261 -18.57 2.38 3.26
N SER A 262 -18.53 1.13 3.66
CA SER A 262 -19.71 0.27 3.82
C SER A 262 -19.97 -0.11 5.28
N ILE A 263 -18.97 0.02 6.14
CA ILE A 263 -19.05 -0.35 7.56
C ILE A 263 -19.43 0.87 8.40
N PRO A 264 -20.47 0.78 9.24
CA PRO A 264 -20.81 1.87 10.15
C PRO A 264 -19.70 2.18 11.16
N ASP A 265 -19.46 3.46 11.44
CA ASP A 265 -18.43 3.89 12.41
C ASP A 265 -18.58 3.25 13.79
N SER A 266 -19.82 2.90 14.19
CA SER A 266 -20.11 2.20 15.45
C SER A 266 -19.52 0.79 15.54
N GLU A 267 -19.24 0.16 14.40
CA GLU A 267 -18.63 -1.17 14.32
C GLU A 267 -17.10 -1.12 14.24
N ILE A 268 -16.52 0.06 13.97
CA ILE A 268 -15.08 0.24 13.81
C ILE A 268 -14.48 0.65 15.16
N LYS A 269 -13.78 -0.29 15.80
CA LYS A 269 -13.20 -0.10 17.12
C LYS A 269 -11.69 -0.28 17.07
N PRO A 270 -10.91 0.81 16.93
CA PRO A 270 -9.47 0.73 17.07
C PRO A 270 -9.08 0.37 18.52
N ASP A 271 -7.96 -0.31 18.68
CA ASP A 271 -7.39 -0.59 19.99
C ASP A 271 -6.69 0.64 20.57
N GLY A 272 -6.30 1.60 19.73
CA GLY A 272 -5.75 2.91 20.09
C GLY A 272 -5.96 3.95 18.99
N ARG A 273 -5.75 5.21 19.33
CA ARG A 273 -5.75 6.35 18.40
C ARG A 273 -4.52 7.19 18.64
N ILE A 274 -3.92 7.67 17.58
CA ILE A 274 -2.78 8.59 17.59
C ILE A 274 -3.02 9.71 16.58
N THR A 275 -2.52 10.89 16.84
CA THR A 275 -2.59 12.05 15.93
C THR A 275 -1.23 12.35 15.31
N SER A 276 -0.14 11.81 15.87
CA SER A 276 1.22 11.85 15.34
C SER A 276 1.82 10.44 15.37
N LEU A 277 2.60 10.09 14.36
CA LEU A 277 3.31 8.81 14.33
C LEU A 277 4.31 8.68 15.50
N ARG A 278 4.78 9.79 16.09
CA ARG A 278 5.64 9.77 17.29
C ARG A 278 4.97 9.15 18.50
N GLU A 279 3.64 9.18 18.56
CA GLU A 279 2.87 8.61 19.66
C GLU A 279 2.78 7.07 19.56
N ALA A 280 3.11 6.50 18.39
CA ALA A 280 2.89 5.09 18.09
C ALA A 280 3.56 4.15 19.11
N LEU A 281 4.81 4.42 19.49
CA LEU A 281 5.51 3.58 20.48
C LEU A 281 4.85 3.61 21.85
N ASN A 282 4.49 4.79 22.34
CA ASN A 282 3.81 4.94 23.63
C ASN A 282 2.43 4.27 23.61
N MET A 283 1.73 4.38 22.48
CA MET A 283 0.44 3.71 22.30
C MET A 283 0.60 2.19 22.33
N ILE A 284 1.58 1.65 21.62
CA ILE A 284 1.89 0.21 21.60
C ILE A 284 2.23 -0.26 23.01
N ASP A 285 3.11 0.45 23.72
CA ASP A 285 3.48 0.12 25.10
C ASP A 285 2.26 0.07 26.04
N SER A 286 1.25 0.92 25.80
CA SER A 286 -0.02 0.93 26.58
C SER A 286 -0.96 -0.24 26.25
N LEU A 287 -0.83 -0.84 25.08
CA LEU A 287 -1.63 -1.99 24.64
C LEU A 287 -1.03 -3.33 25.09
N GLU A 288 0.24 -3.35 25.48
CA GLU A 288 0.88 -4.56 26.02
C GLU A 288 0.45 -4.73 27.49
N PRO A 289 0.02 -5.93 27.92
CA PRO A 289 -0.19 -6.18 29.33
C PRO A 289 1.16 -6.09 30.07
N VAL A 290 1.19 -5.36 31.18
CA VAL A 290 2.32 -5.22 32.10
C VAL A 290 2.76 -6.60 32.61
#